data_b51296dc8c529b07a9b22c4fc1ae7521
#
_entry.id   b51296dc8c529b07a9b22c4fc1ae7521
#
_cell.length_a   1.000
_cell.length_b   1.000
_cell.length_c   1.000
_cell.angle_alpha   90.00
_cell.angle_beta   90.00
_cell.angle_gamma   90.00
#
_symmetry.space_group_name_H-M   'P 1'
#
loop_
_entity.id
_entity.type
_entity.pdbx_description
1 polymer ?
#
loop_
_entity_poly.entity_id
_entity_poly.type
_entity_poly.pdbx_seq_one_letter_code
_entity_poly.pdbx_strand_id
1 'polypeptide(L)'
;MKVLLLAPHPFFQERGTPIAVDLLVRVLCERGDDVDIVTFHEGFDRQYSHASVCRIKPWPRVKGVAPGFSAKKLLCDFYLFFTFAKLFFSRRYDLVHAVEESAFMAMLLCPLRRVPFVYDMDSSMVTQMVDKYAPLRWIEGLLRFLESLPMRFATAVVPVCDALADDVRRYRHKHIVILKDVSLVSGEGGDTGAGNLRTTLPVQGKLVMYIGNLETYQGIDLLIDSYKIVCEKGPESALVVVGGVDKHINAYRAMCSRLGIEKNVFFLGKRPVAQIGQLMAQADVLVSPRIQGVNTPMKVYSYLHSGVPVVATALPTHTQVMTEDIAVLTAPQPGAFAAGIMRVFDDPQQARRLATQAVDYIEREHSYDAFKKKLNGLYQTLEQLVAERAGR
;
A
#
# COMPACT_ATOMS: atom_id res chain seq x y z
N MET A 1 11.84 6.78 -23.30
CA MET A 1 10.47 6.92 -23.87
C MET A 1 9.79 8.17 -23.35
N LYS A 2 8.72 8.61 -24.03
CA LYS A 2 7.80 9.61 -23.51
C LYS A 2 6.54 8.94 -22.97
N VAL A 3 6.35 8.97 -21.67
CA VAL A 3 5.30 8.24 -20.94
C VAL A 3 4.24 9.21 -20.45
N LEU A 4 2.97 8.88 -20.68
CA LEU A 4 1.83 9.56 -20.05
C LEU A 4 1.31 8.71 -18.91
N LEU A 5 1.51 9.15 -17.68
CA LEU A 5 1.10 8.46 -16.46
C LEU A 5 -0.23 9.02 -15.97
N LEU A 6 -1.21 8.16 -15.79
CA LEU A 6 -2.54 8.51 -15.25
C LEU A 6 -2.64 8.03 -13.81
N ALA A 7 -2.74 8.97 -12.87
CA ALA A 7 -2.82 8.71 -11.43
C ALA A 7 -4.14 9.25 -10.85
N PRO A 8 -5.24 8.46 -10.81
CA PRO A 8 -6.57 8.89 -10.43
C PRO A 8 -6.73 9.04 -8.91
N HIS A 9 -5.84 9.80 -8.29
CA HIS A 9 -5.81 10.08 -6.86
C HIS A 9 -5.07 11.39 -6.57
N PRO A 10 -5.22 11.99 -5.37
CA PRO A 10 -4.38 13.11 -4.94
C PRO A 10 -2.90 12.70 -4.91
N PHE A 11 -2.05 13.42 -5.65
CA PHE A 11 -0.62 13.14 -5.78
C PHE A 11 0.21 14.41 -5.47
N PHE A 12 1.23 14.41 -4.61
CA PHE A 12 1.69 13.32 -3.78
C PHE A 12 0.98 13.34 -2.41
N GLN A 13 0.75 12.16 -1.83
CA GLN A 13 0.30 11.98 -0.44
C GLN A 13 1.05 10.80 0.18
N GLU A 14 1.35 10.88 1.48
CA GLU A 14 2.04 9.82 2.23
C GLU A 14 1.09 8.66 2.57
N ARG A 15 0.64 7.95 1.54
CA ARG A 15 -0.21 6.76 1.65
C ARG A 15 -0.09 5.86 0.43
N GLY A 16 -0.30 4.55 0.58
CA GLY A 16 -0.44 3.50 -0.43
C GLY A 16 -0.11 3.86 -1.89
N THR A 17 -1.10 3.82 -2.78
CA THR A 17 -0.93 4.08 -4.21
C THR A 17 -0.14 5.35 -4.58
N PRO A 18 -0.33 6.55 -3.94
CA PRO A 18 0.52 7.70 -4.19
C PRO A 18 2.02 7.47 -3.96
N ILE A 19 2.38 6.64 -2.97
CA ILE A 19 3.78 6.30 -2.70
C ILE A 19 4.30 5.35 -3.79
N ALA A 20 3.52 4.34 -4.18
CA ALA A 20 3.90 3.41 -5.25
C ALA A 20 4.11 4.16 -6.58
N VAL A 21 3.22 5.11 -6.91
CA VAL A 21 3.37 5.97 -8.10
C VAL A 21 4.60 6.88 -8.01
N ASP A 22 4.93 7.43 -6.83
CA ASP A 22 6.17 8.21 -6.65
C ASP A 22 7.42 7.37 -6.91
N LEU A 23 7.46 6.13 -6.43
CA LEU A 23 8.56 5.19 -6.70
C LEU A 23 8.67 4.86 -8.19
N LEU A 24 7.54 4.60 -8.84
CA LEU A 24 7.46 4.38 -10.29
C LEU A 24 8.05 5.57 -11.05
N VAL A 25 7.61 6.81 -10.76
CA VAL A 25 8.09 8.02 -11.42
C VAL A 25 9.59 8.22 -11.21
N ARG A 26 10.11 7.97 -10.01
CA ARG A 26 11.55 8.07 -9.74
C ARG A 26 12.35 7.12 -10.61
N VAL A 27 11.94 5.85 -10.70
CA VAL A 27 12.63 4.87 -11.53
C VAL A 27 12.59 5.27 -13.01
N LEU A 28 11.44 5.77 -13.51
CA LEU A 28 11.34 6.24 -14.89
C LEU A 28 12.25 7.43 -15.17
N CYS A 29 12.32 8.39 -14.24
CA CYS A 29 13.26 9.52 -14.35
C CYS A 29 14.71 9.06 -14.32
N GLU A 30 15.07 8.10 -13.46
CA GLU A 30 16.42 7.51 -13.41
C GLU A 30 16.78 6.73 -14.68
N ARG A 31 15.78 6.19 -15.39
CA ARG A 31 15.97 5.60 -16.73
C ARG A 31 16.19 6.65 -17.83
N GLY A 32 15.90 7.92 -17.56
CA GLY A 32 15.91 8.99 -18.55
C GLY A 32 14.62 9.07 -19.38
N ASP A 33 13.51 8.49 -18.90
CA ASP A 33 12.20 8.62 -19.52
C ASP A 33 11.57 9.98 -19.20
N ASP A 34 10.91 10.61 -20.18
CA ASP A 34 10.12 11.83 -19.95
C ASP A 34 8.70 11.45 -19.53
N VAL A 35 8.22 11.91 -18.38
CA VAL A 35 6.94 11.52 -17.81
C VAL A 35 6.01 12.73 -17.63
N ASP A 36 4.86 12.73 -18.32
CA ASP A 36 3.77 13.66 -18.00
C ASP A 36 2.76 12.95 -17.09
N ILE A 37 2.57 13.44 -15.86
CA ILE A 37 1.68 12.85 -14.85
C ILE A 37 0.36 13.61 -14.82
N VAL A 38 -0.77 12.94 -15.11
CA VAL A 38 -2.12 13.50 -14.93
C VAL A 38 -2.71 12.98 -13.64
N THR A 39 -3.06 13.90 -12.73
CA THR A 39 -3.50 13.54 -11.38
C THR A 39 -4.59 14.50 -10.88
N PHE A 40 -5.19 14.17 -9.74
CA PHE A 40 -6.18 15.01 -9.09
C PHE A 40 -5.60 16.35 -8.63
N HIS A 41 -6.48 17.31 -8.33
CA HIS A 41 -6.12 18.69 -7.97
C HIS A 41 -5.53 18.82 -6.55
N GLU A 42 -5.74 17.82 -5.68
CA GLU A 42 -5.21 17.78 -4.32
C GLU A 42 -3.86 17.07 -4.27
N GLY A 43 -3.07 17.30 -3.22
CA GLY A 43 -1.78 16.68 -2.98
C GLY A 43 -0.65 17.70 -2.87
N PHE A 44 0.54 17.23 -2.51
CA PHE A 44 1.74 18.05 -2.39
C PHE A 44 2.52 18.06 -3.69
N ASP A 45 3.24 19.15 -3.94
CA ASP A 45 4.11 19.23 -5.11
C ASP A 45 5.43 18.48 -4.84
N ARG A 46 5.85 17.68 -5.82
CA ARG A 46 7.16 17.05 -5.88
C ARG A 46 7.85 17.45 -7.17
N GLN A 47 9.16 17.66 -7.08
CA GLN A 47 10.01 17.96 -8.23
C GLN A 47 10.74 16.69 -8.67
N TYR A 48 10.76 16.47 -9.98
CA TYR A 48 11.47 15.37 -10.63
C TYR A 48 12.32 15.92 -11.76
N SER A 49 13.42 15.25 -12.10
CA SER A 49 14.33 15.67 -13.17
C SER A 49 13.68 15.61 -14.56
N HIS A 50 12.86 14.58 -14.81
CA HIS A 50 12.27 14.27 -16.10
C HIS A 50 10.75 14.05 -16.03
N ALA A 51 10.07 14.59 -15.03
CA ALA A 51 8.63 14.47 -14.96
C ALA A 51 7.92 15.79 -14.68
N SER A 52 6.75 15.95 -15.28
CA SER A 52 5.87 17.10 -15.06
C SER A 52 4.51 16.66 -14.53
N VAL A 53 3.99 17.39 -13.52
CA VAL A 53 2.70 17.08 -12.89
C VAL A 53 1.62 18.00 -13.43
N CYS A 54 0.62 17.41 -14.09
CA CYS A 54 -0.55 18.09 -14.61
C CYS A 54 -1.77 17.78 -13.73
N ARG A 55 -2.20 18.74 -12.92
CA ARG A 55 -3.36 18.60 -12.03
C ARG A 55 -4.65 18.98 -12.74
N ILE A 56 -5.70 18.16 -12.53
CA ILE A 56 -7.06 18.51 -13.00
C ILE A 56 -7.57 19.79 -12.31
N LYS A 57 -8.55 20.43 -12.95
CA LYS A 57 -9.23 21.63 -12.42
C LYS A 57 -10.74 21.38 -12.37
N PRO A 58 -11.25 20.63 -11.35
CA PRO A 58 -12.65 20.26 -11.28
C PRO A 58 -13.53 21.47 -10.93
N TRP A 59 -14.74 21.49 -11.50
CA TRP A 59 -15.80 22.41 -11.14
C TRP A 59 -17.09 21.63 -10.87
N PRO A 60 -17.75 21.76 -9.69
CA PRO A 60 -17.30 22.53 -8.52
C PRO A 60 -16.04 21.97 -7.90
N ARG A 61 -15.28 22.83 -7.22
CA ARG A 61 -14.05 22.42 -6.52
C ARG A 61 -14.40 21.57 -5.29
N VAL A 62 -14.07 20.30 -5.32
CA VAL A 62 -14.27 19.38 -4.20
C VAL A 62 -13.02 19.30 -3.33
N LYS A 63 -13.19 19.00 -2.04
CA LYS A 63 -12.08 18.80 -1.08
C LYS A 63 -12.23 17.47 -0.37
N GLY A 64 -11.08 16.89 0.05
CA GLY A 64 -11.02 15.66 0.81
C GLY A 64 -11.46 14.45 -0.03
N VAL A 65 -10.82 14.26 -1.19
CA VAL A 65 -11.08 13.08 -2.03
C VAL A 65 -10.46 11.86 -1.36
N ALA A 66 -11.32 11.02 -0.77
CA ALA A 66 -10.92 9.79 -0.10
C ALA A 66 -10.64 8.65 -1.12
N PRO A 67 -9.84 7.64 -0.74
CA PRO A 67 -9.70 6.40 -1.52
C PRO A 67 -11.04 5.66 -1.65
N GLY A 68 -11.13 4.84 -2.71
CA GLY A 68 -12.31 4.04 -3.00
C GLY A 68 -13.43 4.82 -3.69
N PHE A 69 -14.53 4.14 -3.99
CA PHE A 69 -15.63 4.70 -4.77
C PHE A 69 -16.40 5.79 -4.02
N SER A 70 -16.50 6.99 -4.63
CA SER A 70 -17.27 8.11 -4.10
C SER A 70 -17.69 9.07 -5.22
N ALA A 71 -18.77 9.84 -5.02
CA ALA A 71 -19.22 10.85 -5.99
C ALA A 71 -18.16 11.93 -6.26
N LYS A 72 -17.37 12.31 -5.24
CA LYS A 72 -16.26 13.25 -5.39
C LYS A 72 -15.16 12.68 -6.30
N LYS A 73 -14.86 11.39 -6.17
CA LYS A 73 -13.86 10.70 -7.00
C LYS A 73 -14.35 10.62 -8.44
N LEU A 74 -15.60 10.23 -8.67
CA LEU A 74 -16.20 10.20 -10.03
C LEU A 74 -16.12 11.55 -10.74
N LEU A 75 -16.39 12.65 -10.02
CA LEU A 75 -16.23 13.98 -10.59
C LEU A 75 -14.77 14.26 -10.97
N CYS A 76 -13.82 13.89 -10.12
CA CYS A 76 -12.41 14.05 -10.44
C CYS A 76 -11.98 13.18 -11.62
N ASP A 77 -12.47 11.94 -11.72
CA ASP A 77 -12.21 11.03 -12.83
C ASP A 77 -12.73 11.57 -14.17
N PHE A 78 -13.90 12.20 -14.14
CA PHE A 78 -14.43 12.89 -15.32
C PHE A 78 -13.47 13.99 -15.82
N TYR A 79 -12.98 14.86 -14.94
CA TYR A 79 -11.99 15.88 -15.30
C TYR A 79 -10.63 15.31 -15.69
N LEU A 80 -10.25 14.19 -15.07
CA LEU A 80 -9.01 13.48 -15.40
C LEU A 80 -9.08 12.93 -16.82
N PHE A 81 -10.22 12.36 -17.23
CA PHE A 81 -10.43 11.89 -18.59
C PHE A 81 -10.24 13.00 -19.64
N PHE A 82 -10.85 14.17 -19.43
CA PHE A 82 -10.70 15.30 -20.39
C PHE A 82 -9.29 15.89 -20.38
N THR A 83 -8.64 15.94 -19.22
CA THR A 83 -7.24 16.39 -19.13
C THR A 83 -6.32 15.41 -19.82
N PHE A 84 -6.53 14.11 -19.62
CA PHE A 84 -5.86 13.04 -20.35
C PHE A 84 -6.07 13.18 -21.86
N ALA A 85 -7.31 13.24 -22.31
CA ALA A 85 -7.64 13.38 -23.75
C ALA A 85 -6.94 14.58 -24.36
N LYS A 86 -7.00 15.76 -23.71
CA LYS A 86 -6.33 16.97 -24.18
C LYS A 86 -4.82 16.77 -24.37
N LEU A 87 -4.12 16.23 -23.38
CA LEU A 87 -2.68 15.98 -23.47
C LEU A 87 -2.37 14.91 -24.51
N PHE A 88 -3.11 13.83 -24.50
CA PHE A 88 -2.93 12.68 -25.38
C PHE A 88 -3.06 13.07 -26.85
N PHE A 89 -3.99 13.95 -27.20
CA PHE A 89 -4.15 14.42 -28.59
C PHE A 89 -3.25 15.61 -28.95
N SER A 90 -2.79 16.40 -27.97
CA SER A 90 -1.91 17.55 -28.23
C SER A 90 -0.43 17.21 -28.29
N ARG A 91 -0.01 16.08 -27.71
CA ARG A 91 1.39 15.64 -27.66
C ARG A 91 1.53 14.20 -28.18
N ARG A 92 2.74 13.79 -28.50
CA ARG A 92 3.04 12.39 -28.84
C ARG A 92 3.60 11.68 -27.62
N TYR A 93 3.08 10.48 -27.37
CA TYR A 93 3.51 9.59 -26.31
C TYR A 93 3.79 8.20 -26.88
N ASP A 94 4.82 7.55 -26.36
CA ASP A 94 5.19 6.20 -26.74
C ASP A 94 4.38 5.16 -25.96
N LEU A 95 3.99 5.51 -24.72
CA LEU A 95 3.29 4.63 -23.78
C LEU A 95 2.34 5.44 -22.88
N VAL A 96 1.20 4.83 -22.54
CA VAL A 96 0.33 5.28 -21.43
C VAL A 96 0.47 4.29 -20.28
N HIS A 97 0.82 4.76 -19.08
CA HIS A 97 0.80 3.98 -17.86
C HIS A 97 -0.42 4.39 -17.03
N ALA A 98 -1.38 3.50 -16.92
CA ALA A 98 -2.68 3.80 -16.33
C ALA A 98 -2.86 3.06 -15.00
N VAL A 99 -2.96 3.82 -13.90
CA VAL A 99 -3.14 3.30 -12.55
C VAL A 99 -4.62 3.13 -12.26
N GLU A 100 -5.01 2.00 -11.68
CA GLU A 100 -6.38 1.71 -11.21
C GLU A 100 -7.43 1.93 -12.31
N GLU A 101 -8.54 2.62 -12.00
CA GLU A 101 -9.65 2.88 -12.94
C GLU A 101 -9.26 3.71 -14.17
N SER A 102 -8.14 4.41 -14.17
CA SER A 102 -7.70 5.13 -15.37
C SER A 102 -7.34 4.19 -16.53
N ALA A 103 -7.19 2.89 -16.28
CA ALA A 103 -7.03 1.88 -17.31
C ALA A 103 -8.24 1.79 -18.26
N PHE A 104 -9.46 2.05 -17.78
CA PHE A 104 -10.64 2.17 -18.64
C PHE A 104 -10.53 3.35 -19.60
N MET A 105 -10.01 4.48 -19.11
CA MET A 105 -9.79 5.67 -19.93
C MET A 105 -8.74 5.40 -21.02
N ALA A 106 -7.64 4.75 -20.65
CA ALA A 106 -6.58 4.32 -21.57
C ALA A 106 -7.11 3.33 -22.62
N MET A 107 -7.92 2.35 -22.20
CA MET A 107 -8.56 1.39 -23.12
C MET A 107 -9.40 2.08 -24.20
N LEU A 108 -10.08 3.19 -23.87
CA LEU A 108 -10.90 3.93 -24.82
C LEU A 108 -10.11 4.78 -25.81
N LEU A 109 -9.06 5.46 -25.35
CA LEU A 109 -8.36 6.46 -26.16
C LEU A 109 -7.08 5.91 -26.84
N CYS A 110 -6.34 5.02 -26.21
CA CYS A 110 -5.06 4.52 -26.73
C CYS A 110 -5.17 3.84 -28.10
N PRO A 111 -6.23 3.04 -28.40
CA PRO A 111 -6.41 2.43 -29.72
C PRO A 111 -6.54 3.45 -30.84
N LEU A 112 -7.10 4.64 -30.58
CA LEU A 112 -7.31 5.69 -31.60
C LEU A 112 -6.01 6.21 -32.18
N ARG A 113 -4.93 6.12 -31.44
CA ARG A 113 -3.58 6.53 -31.88
C ARG A 113 -2.56 5.36 -31.91
N ARG A 114 -3.07 4.13 -31.69
CA ARG A 114 -2.25 2.89 -31.63
C ARG A 114 -1.14 2.96 -30.58
N VAL A 115 -1.32 3.76 -29.53
CA VAL A 115 -0.38 3.85 -28.41
C VAL A 115 -0.62 2.66 -27.48
N PRO A 116 0.41 1.88 -27.09
CA PRO A 116 0.24 0.83 -26.10
C PRO A 116 -0.05 1.42 -24.71
N PHE A 117 -0.75 0.65 -23.85
CA PHE A 117 -0.91 1.05 -22.46
C PHE A 117 -0.63 -0.09 -21.51
N VAL A 118 -0.13 0.26 -20.33
CA VAL A 118 0.04 -0.59 -19.16
C VAL A 118 -1.12 -0.36 -18.22
N TYR A 119 -1.67 -1.42 -17.65
CA TYR A 119 -2.62 -1.35 -16.55
C TYR A 119 -1.89 -1.67 -15.25
N ASP A 120 -1.71 -0.68 -14.40
CA ASP A 120 -1.17 -0.81 -13.04
C ASP A 120 -2.34 -1.06 -12.07
N MET A 121 -2.36 -2.27 -11.48
CA MET A 121 -3.50 -2.79 -10.74
C MET A 121 -3.16 -2.96 -9.25
N ASP A 122 -3.44 -1.93 -8.45
CA ASP A 122 -3.22 -1.96 -7.00
C ASP A 122 -4.32 -2.72 -6.25
N SER A 123 -5.52 -2.83 -6.86
CA SER A 123 -6.67 -3.48 -6.24
C SER A 123 -7.69 -3.98 -7.26
N SER A 124 -8.63 -4.84 -6.85
CA SER A 124 -9.85 -5.11 -7.61
C SER A 124 -10.94 -4.12 -7.20
N MET A 125 -11.38 -3.29 -8.14
CA MET A 125 -12.48 -2.35 -7.92
C MET A 125 -13.78 -3.07 -7.60
N VAL A 126 -14.03 -4.20 -8.27
CA VAL A 126 -15.25 -5.00 -8.07
C VAL A 126 -15.29 -5.54 -6.66
N THR A 127 -14.17 -6.08 -6.14
CA THR A 127 -14.09 -6.57 -4.76
C THR A 127 -14.38 -5.43 -3.78
N GLN A 128 -13.76 -4.26 -3.96
CA GLN A 128 -14.01 -3.10 -3.09
C GLN A 128 -15.48 -2.63 -3.14
N MET A 129 -16.10 -2.64 -4.32
CA MET A 129 -17.49 -2.20 -4.50
C MET A 129 -18.47 -3.20 -3.86
N VAL A 130 -18.28 -4.49 -4.06
CA VAL A 130 -19.13 -5.56 -3.52
C VAL A 130 -19.02 -5.64 -2.00
N ASP A 131 -17.83 -5.47 -1.45
CA ASP A 131 -17.60 -5.45 0.00
C ASP A 131 -18.27 -4.23 0.66
N LYS A 132 -18.27 -3.08 -0.03
CA LYS A 132 -18.88 -1.84 0.48
C LYS A 132 -20.39 -1.79 0.30
N TYR A 133 -20.91 -2.37 -0.78
CA TYR A 133 -22.31 -2.30 -1.18
C TYR A 133 -22.86 -3.70 -1.45
N ALA A 134 -23.38 -4.39 -0.44
CA ALA A 134 -23.90 -5.76 -0.54
C ALA A 134 -24.87 -6.03 -1.70
N PRO A 135 -25.78 -5.09 -2.12
CA PRO A 135 -26.64 -5.31 -3.28
C PRO A 135 -25.91 -5.53 -4.59
N LEU A 136 -24.66 -5.06 -4.73
CA LEU A 136 -23.87 -5.23 -5.96
C LEU A 136 -23.46 -6.68 -6.22
N ARG A 137 -23.59 -7.58 -5.23
CA ARG A 137 -23.38 -9.03 -5.41
C ARG A 137 -24.25 -9.63 -6.49
N TRP A 138 -25.45 -9.10 -6.71
CA TRP A 138 -26.36 -9.59 -7.76
C TRP A 138 -25.82 -9.37 -9.18
N ILE A 139 -25.00 -8.34 -9.36
CA ILE A 139 -24.40 -7.98 -10.66
C ILE A 139 -22.87 -8.19 -10.66
N GLU A 140 -22.35 -8.90 -9.66
CA GLU A 140 -20.90 -9.11 -9.53
C GLU A 140 -20.28 -9.72 -10.80
N GLY A 141 -20.95 -10.67 -11.44
CA GLY A 141 -20.49 -11.28 -12.69
C GLY A 141 -20.33 -10.26 -13.83
N LEU A 142 -21.26 -9.33 -13.95
CA LEU A 142 -21.18 -8.24 -14.93
C LEU A 142 -20.05 -7.26 -14.58
N LEU A 143 -19.91 -6.90 -13.30
CA LEU A 143 -18.83 -6.01 -12.85
C LEU A 143 -17.46 -6.63 -13.10
N ARG A 144 -17.28 -7.93 -12.80
CA ARG A 144 -16.03 -8.66 -13.08
C ARG A 144 -15.76 -8.76 -14.58
N PHE A 145 -16.78 -8.96 -15.41
CA PHE A 145 -16.62 -8.91 -16.86
C PHE A 145 -16.11 -7.54 -17.30
N LEU A 146 -16.73 -6.44 -16.82
CA LEU A 146 -16.28 -5.08 -17.14
C LEU A 146 -14.84 -4.83 -16.66
N GLU A 147 -14.49 -5.20 -15.41
CA GLU A 147 -13.13 -5.10 -14.87
C GLU A 147 -12.11 -5.88 -15.72
N SER A 148 -12.52 -6.99 -16.33
CA SER A 148 -11.63 -7.78 -17.19
C SER A 148 -11.30 -7.09 -18.52
N LEU A 149 -12.07 -6.11 -18.97
CA LEU A 149 -11.85 -5.47 -20.27
C LEU A 149 -10.49 -4.75 -20.35
N PRO A 150 -10.15 -3.81 -19.45
CA PRO A 150 -8.83 -3.19 -19.48
C PRO A 150 -7.70 -4.21 -19.31
N MET A 151 -7.87 -5.29 -18.53
CA MET A 151 -6.89 -6.37 -18.43
C MET A 151 -6.63 -7.04 -19.78
N ARG A 152 -7.67 -7.28 -20.59
CA ARG A 152 -7.55 -7.94 -21.91
C ARG A 152 -6.92 -7.03 -22.96
N PHE A 153 -7.20 -5.75 -22.92
CA PHE A 153 -6.75 -4.75 -23.92
C PHE A 153 -5.40 -4.13 -23.60
N ALA A 154 -4.95 -4.16 -22.34
CA ALA A 154 -3.65 -3.64 -21.96
C ALA A 154 -2.52 -4.40 -22.68
N THR A 155 -1.42 -3.72 -22.96
CA THR A 155 -0.19 -4.34 -23.49
C THR A 155 0.51 -5.14 -22.40
N ALA A 156 0.53 -4.62 -21.19
CA ALA A 156 0.99 -5.31 -19.99
C ALA A 156 0.07 -4.99 -18.81
N VAL A 157 -0.03 -5.90 -17.85
CA VAL A 157 -0.71 -5.68 -16.58
C VAL A 157 0.30 -5.84 -15.44
N VAL A 158 0.24 -4.92 -14.49
CA VAL A 158 1.16 -4.84 -13.35
C VAL A 158 0.35 -4.97 -12.06
N PRO A 159 0.00 -6.18 -11.62
CA PRO A 159 -0.68 -6.39 -10.36
C PRO A 159 0.30 -6.22 -9.18
N VAL A 160 -0.19 -5.62 -8.07
CA VAL A 160 0.61 -5.39 -6.86
C VAL A 160 0.87 -6.67 -6.05
N CYS A 161 0.11 -7.74 -6.27
CA CYS A 161 0.25 -8.99 -5.52
C CYS A 161 -0.10 -10.22 -6.35
N ASP A 162 0.29 -11.39 -5.83
CA ASP A 162 0.07 -12.67 -6.50
C ASP A 162 -1.42 -12.99 -6.70
N ALA A 163 -2.28 -12.67 -5.73
CA ALA A 163 -3.72 -12.92 -5.81
C ALA A 163 -4.36 -12.14 -6.98
N LEU A 164 -3.99 -10.87 -7.19
CA LEU A 164 -4.44 -10.09 -8.34
C LEU A 164 -3.85 -10.62 -9.65
N ALA A 165 -2.59 -11.07 -9.63
CA ALA A 165 -1.97 -11.68 -10.81
C ALA A 165 -2.71 -12.96 -11.24
N ASP A 166 -3.19 -13.76 -10.30
CA ASP A 166 -3.98 -14.97 -10.58
C ASP A 166 -5.32 -14.62 -11.24
N ASP A 167 -5.97 -13.54 -10.80
CA ASP A 167 -7.18 -13.04 -11.47
C ASP A 167 -6.88 -12.60 -12.91
N VAL A 168 -5.78 -11.87 -13.14
CA VAL A 168 -5.37 -11.46 -14.50
C VAL A 168 -5.04 -12.67 -15.40
N ARG A 169 -4.36 -13.69 -14.88
CA ARG A 169 -4.00 -14.93 -15.62
C ARG A 169 -5.21 -15.65 -16.20
N ARG A 170 -6.36 -15.55 -15.57
CA ARG A 170 -7.63 -16.12 -16.09
C ARG A 170 -8.03 -15.56 -17.45
N TYR A 171 -7.56 -14.34 -17.78
CA TYR A 171 -7.89 -13.65 -19.03
C TYR A 171 -6.82 -13.80 -20.12
N ARG A 172 -5.87 -14.74 -20.00
CA ARG A 172 -4.82 -15.06 -20.97
C ARG A 172 -3.89 -13.91 -21.33
N HIS A 173 -3.58 -13.07 -20.36
CA HIS A 173 -2.68 -11.94 -20.60
C HIS A 173 -1.23 -12.41 -20.84
N LYS A 174 -0.52 -11.78 -21.83
CA LYS A 174 0.82 -12.20 -22.24
C LYS A 174 1.93 -11.61 -21.35
N HIS A 175 1.75 -10.38 -20.89
CA HIS A 175 2.77 -9.67 -20.12
C HIS A 175 2.22 -9.27 -18.74
N ILE A 176 2.48 -10.10 -17.75
CA ILE A 176 2.13 -9.85 -16.35
C ILE A 176 3.43 -9.72 -15.58
N VAL A 177 3.62 -8.58 -14.92
CA VAL A 177 4.77 -8.32 -14.03
C VAL A 177 4.23 -7.94 -12.66
N ILE A 178 4.43 -8.79 -11.67
CA ILE A 178 4.01 -8.51 -10.29
C ILE A 178 4.99 -7.52 -9.68
N LEU A 179 4.50 -6.29 -9.46
CA LEU A 179 5.29 -5.21 -8.89
C LEU A 179 4.81 -4.94 -7.47
N LYS A 180 5.34 -5.72 -6.53
CA LYS A 180 4.98 -5.62 -5.11
C LYS A 180 5.50 -4.31 -4.52
N ASP A 181 4.80 -3.83 -3.49
CA ASP A 181 5.24 -2.70 -2.70
C ASP A 181 6.64 -2.92 -2.10
N VAL A 182 7.32 -1.82 -1.80
CA VAL A 182 8.64 -1.81 -1.19
C VAL A 182 8.58 -1.30 0.26
N SER A 183 9.61 -1.63 1.02
CA SER A 183 9.81 -1.03 2.33
C SER A 183 10.09 0.47 2.20
N LEU A 184 9.45 1.26 3.08
CA LEU A 184 9.68 2.70 3.20
C LEU A 184 10.74 3.06 4.25
N VAL A 185 11.34 2.06 4.89
CA VAL A 185 12.44 2.25 5.82
C VAL A 185 13.69 2.50 5.00
N SER A 186 14.15 3.75 4.98
CA SER A 186 15.47 4.10 4.48
C SER A 186 16.50 3.78 5.56
N GLY A 187 17.60 3.11 5.19
CA GLY A 187 18.71 2.79 6.11
C GLY A 187 19.49 4.01 6.64
N GLU A 188 19.09 5.22 6.29
CA GLU A 188 19.70 6.46 6.77
C GLU A 188 19.14 6.82 8.16
N GLY A 189 19.83 6.37 9.19
CA GLY A 189 19.54 6.60 10.62
C GLY A 189 19.84 8.03 11.08
N GLY A 190 19.27 9.06 10.43
CA GLY A 190 19.28 10.42 10.95
C GLY A 190 18.29 10.58 12.11
N ASP A 191 18.57 11.48 13.06
CA ASP A 191 17.59 11.86 14.07
C ASP A 191 16.41 12.58 13.41
N THR A 192 15.27 11.87 13.35
CA THR A 192 14.03 12.38 12.74
C THR A 192 13.13 13.12 13.72
N GLY A 193 13.59 13.31 14.98
CA GLY A 193 12.81 13.96 16.03
C GLY A 193 11.64 13.12 16.55
N ALA A 194 11.66 11.78 16.38
CA ALA A 194 10.61 10.91 16.89
C ALA A 194 10.55 10.85 18.44
N GLY A 195 11.61 11.25 19.11
CA GLY A 195 11.75 11.16 20.56
C GLY A 195 11.94 9.73 21.05
N ASN A 196 12.28 9.57 22.33
CA ASN A 196 12.39 8.28 22.97
C ASN A 196 11.10 7.96 23.73
N LEU A 197 10.37 6.92 23.28
CA LEU A 197 9.10 6.53 23.88
C LEU A 197 9.25 6.06 25.32
N ARG A 198 10.37 5.43 25.67
CA ARG A 198 10.62 4.94 27.03
C ARG A 198 10.87 6.07 28.04
N THR A 199 11.23 7.28 27.58
CA THR A 199 11.36 8.46 28.43
C THR A 199 10.13 9.34 28.45
N THR A 200 9.32 9.29 27.39
CA THR A 200 8.12 10.13 27.23
C THR A 200 6.84 9.47 27.72
N LEU A 201 6.80 8.14 27.73
CA LEU A 201 5.67 7.36 28.23
C LEU A 201 6.07 6.64 29.52
N PRO A 202 5.13 6.44 30.45
CA PRO A 202 5.39 5.70 31.69
C PRO A 202 5.44 4.19 31.39
N VAL A 203 6.32 3.80 30.44
CA VAL A 203 6.47 2.42 29.96
C VAL A 203 7.66 1.78 30.65
N GLN A 204 7.38 0.76 31.43
CA GLN A 204 8.38 -0.21 31.89
C GLN A 204 8.11 -1.53 31.18
N GLY A 205 9.15 -2.36 30.95
CA GLY A 205 8.97 -3.66 30.31
C GLY A 205 8.95 -3.63 28.78
N LYS A 206 8.17 -4.51 28.17
CA LYS A 206 8.12 -4.76 26.74
C LYS A 206 7.24 -3.77 25.98
N LEU A 207 7.62 -3.40 24.75
CA LEU A 207 6.88 -2.47 23.90
C LEU A 207 6.27 -3.22 22.70
N VAL A 208 4.96 -3.35 22.69
CA VAL A 208 4.18 -3.81 21.53
C VAL A 208 3.79 -2.57 20.70
N MET A 209 4.00 -2.59 19.39
CA MET A 209 3.68 -1.42 18.57
C MET A 209 2.86 -1.77 17.33
N TYR A 210 1.81 -0.98 17.10
CA TYR A 210 1.03 -0.96 15.88
C TYR A 210 1.19 0.40 15.19
N ILE A 211 1.37 0.40 13.87
CA ILE A 211 1.43 1.61 13.05
C ILE A 211 0.47 1.49 11.87
N GLY A 212 -0.44 2.43 11.72
CA GLY A 212 -1.39 2.45 10.61
C GLY A 212 -2.67 3.21 10.89
N ASN A 213 -3.62 3.17 9.95
CA ASN A 213 -4.98 3.66 10.20
C ASN A 213 -5.72 2.70 11.14
N LEU A 214 -6.82 3.19 11.74
CA LEU A 214 -7.62 2.43 12.72
C LEU A 214 -8.98 2.06 12.12
N GLU A 215 -9.02 1.74 10.82
CA GLU A 215 -10.22 1.22 10.17
C GLU A 215 -10.51 -0.21 10.64
N THR A 216 -11.77 -0.60 10.65
CA THR A 216 -12.24 -1.89 11.22
C THR A 216 -11.49 -3.09 10.62
N TYR A 217 -11.23 -3.10 9.31
CA TYR A 217 -10.52 -4.18 8.65
C TYR A 217 -9.07 -4.37 9.13
N GLN A 218 -8.50 -3.37 9.80
CA GLN A 218 -7.16 -3.47 10.39
C GLN A 218 -7.13 -4.30 11.68
N GLY A 219 -8.29 -4.65 12.26
CA GLY A 219 -8.38 -5.55 13.40
C GLY A 219 -7.89 -4.95 14.71
N ILE A 220 -8.11 -3.66 14.94
CA ILE A 220 -7.71 -3.00 16.19
C ILE A 220 -8.49 -3.55 17.38
N ASP A 221 -9.75 -3.95 17.17
CA ASP A 221 -10.55 -4.66 18.18
C ASP A 221 -9.85 -5.96 18.60
N LEU A 222 -9.46 -6.79 17.62
CA LEU A 222 -8.68 -8.01 17.85
C LEU A 222 -7.39 -7.71 18.63
N LEU A 223 -6.66 -6.65 18.28
CA LEU A 223 -5.43 -6.27 18.96
C LEU A 223 -5.67 -5.91 20.42
N ILE A 224 -6.67 -5.08 20.70
CA ILE A 224 -6.98 -4.63 22.06
C ILE A 224 -7.45 -5.80 22.94
N ASP A 225 -8.33 -6.68 22.42
CA ASP A 225 -8.77 -7.88 23.13
C ASP A 225 -7.61 -8.84 23.39
N SER A 226 -6.72 -9.02 22.41
CA SER A 226 -5.49 -9.82 22.59
C SER A 226 -4.56 -9.21 23.62
N TYR A 227 -4.39 -7.88 23.56
CA TYR A 227 -3.47 -7.18 24.46
C TYR A 227 -3.98 -7.20 25.92
N LYS A 228 -5.29 -7.24 26.15
CA LYS A 228 -5.83 -7.52 27.49
C LYS A 228 -5.31 -8.84 28.05
N ILE A 229 -5.30 -9.90 27.23
CA ILE A 229 -4.76 -11.21 27.65
C ILE A 229 -3.26 -11.11 27.95
N VAL A 230 -2.50 -10.34 27.15
CA VAL A 230 -1.07 -10.09 27.39
C VAL A 230 -0.87 -9.37 28.72
N CYS A 231 -1.68 -8.37 29.06
CA CYS A 231 -1.61 -7.68 30.34
C CYS A 231 -1.90 -8.60 31.54
N GLU A 232 -2.79 -9.60 31.37
CA GLU A 232 -3.19 -10.53 32.44
C GLU A 232 -2.17 -11.67 32.66
N LYS A 233 -1.51 -12.11 31.60
CA LYS A 233 -0.71 -13.36 31.61
C LYS A 233 0.74 -13.17 31.21
N GLY A 234 1.07 -12.07 30.57
CA GLY A 234 2.40 -11.77 30.04
C GLY A 234 3.25 -10.93 30.99
N PRO A 235 4.49 -10.63 30.57
CA PRO A 235 5.34 -9.70 31.29
C PRO A 235 4.79 -8.28 31.22
N GLU A 236 5.30 -7.42 32.10
CA GLU A 236 4.99 -5.99 32.06
C GLU A 236 5.28 -5.42 30.65
N SER A 237 4.29 -4.75 30.09
CA SER A 237 4.36 -4.27 28.72
C SER A 237 3.46 -3.06 28.50
N ALA A 238 3.70 -2.35 27.37
CA ALA A 238 2.84 -1.30 26.88
C ALA A 238 2.52 -1.54 25.41
N LEU A 239 1.29 -1.19 25.02
CA LEU A 239 0.86 -1.14 23.61
C LEU A 239 0.90 0.31 23.13
N VAL A 240 1.69 0.59 22.11
CA VAL A 240 1.74 1.89 21.45
C VAL A 240 1.08 1.80 20.08
N VAL A 241 0.07 2.64 19.86
CA VAL A 241 -0.70 2.73 18.63
C VAL A 241 -0.38 4.05 17.93
N VAL A 242 0.27 3.98 16.77
CA VAL A 242 0.66 5.14 15.96
C VAL A 242 -0.25 5.26 14.75
N GLY A 243 -0.87 6.42 14.55
CA GLY A 243 -1.79 6.71 13.45
C GLY A 243 -3.24 6.85 13.89
N GLY A 244 -4.16 6.75 12.93
CA GLY A 244 -5.59 6.94 13.17
C GLY A 244 -6.05 8.40 13.08
N VAL A 245 -7.36 8.58 13.16
CA VAL A 245 -8.04 9.87 13.28
C VAL A 245 -8.71 9.95 14.65
N ASP A 246 -8.93 11.15 15.16
CA ASP A 246 -9.43 11.36 16.54
C ASP A 246 -10.69 10.59 16.84
N LYS A 247 -11.62 10.49 15.89
CA LYS A 247 -12.85 9.71 16.03
C LYS A 247 -12.56 8.23 16.39
N HIS A 248 -11.65 7.59 15.68
CA HIS A 248 -11.30 6.19 15.92
C HIS A 248 -10.47 6.04 17.21
N ILE A 249 -9.51 6.95 17.44
CA ILE A 249 -8.70 6.95 18.66
C ILE A 249 -9.58 7.03 19.91
N ASN A 250 -10.56 7.94 19.94
CA ASN A 250 -11.45 8.09 21.06
C ASN A 250 -12.34 6.86 21.31
N ALA A 251 -12.81 6.22 20.22
CA ALA A 251 -13.56 4.97 20.33
C ALA A 251 -12.73 3.84 20.96
N TYR A 252 -11.47 3.68 20.53
CA TYR A 252 -10.58 2.65 21.07
C TYR A 252 -10.06 2.98 22.48
N ARG A 253 -9.87 4.26 22.83
CA ARG A 253 -9.61 4.65 24.24
C ARG A 253 -10.75 4.25 25.15
N ALA A 254 -12.01 4.48 24.73
CA ALA A 254 -13.18 4.04 25.50
C ALA A 254 -13.26 2.51 25.63
N MET A 255 -12.85 1.76 24.61
CA MET A 255 -12.73 0.30 24.67
C MET A 255 -11.67 -0.13 25.70
N CYS A 256 -10.47 0.46 25.65
CA CYS A 256 -9.41 0.18 26.62
C CYS A 256 -9.84 0.45 28.06
N SER A 257 -10.55 1.56 28.31
CA SER A 257 -11.07 1.88 29.64
C SER A 257 -12.10 0.86 30.13
N ARG A 258 -13.02 0.40 29.25
CA ARG A 258 -13.98 -0.66 29.61
C ARG A 258 -13.30 -1.99 29.95
N LEU A 259 -12.15 -2.26 29.33
CA LEU A 259 -11.35 -3.47 29.55
C LEU A 259 -10.36 -3.33 30.72
N GLY A 260 -10.21 -2.13 31.32
CA GLY A 260 -9.30 -1.85 32.42
C GLY A 260 -7.81 -1.84 32.05
N ILE A 261 -7.48 -1.59 30.78
CA ILE A 261 -6.11 -1.59 30.26
C ILE A 261 -5.64 -0.20 29.77
N GLU A 262 -6.38 0.85 30.06
CA GLU A 262 -6.10 2.21 29.59
C GLU A 262 -4.73 2.75 30.01
N LYS A 263 -4.19 2.26 31.12
CA LYS A 263 -2.86 2.65 31.62
C LYS A 263 -1.70 2.04 30.83
N ASN A 264 -1.98 0.97 30.07
CA ASN A 264 -0.99 0.22 29.30
C ASN A 264 -1.08 0.49 27.80
N VAL A 265 -2.09 1.27 27.32
CA VAL A 265 -2.30 1.52 25.89
C VAL A 265 -2.17 3.01 25.57
N PHE A 266 -1.24 3.35 24.67
CA PHE A 266 -0.90 4.72 24.32
C PHE A 266 -1.18 4.99 22.84
N PHE A 267 -2.05 5.96 22.56
CA PHE A 267 -2.38 6.40 21.20
C PHE A 267 -1.64 7.69 20.88
N LEU A 268 -0.68 7.64 19.93
CA LEU A 268 0.17 8.77 19.56
C LEU A 268 -0.40 9.61 18.40
N GLY A 269 -1.51 9.16 17.78
CA GLY A 269 -2.03 9.82 16.58
C GLY A 269 -1.09 9.70 15.38
N LYS A 270 -1.34 10.50 14.34
CA LYS A 270 -0.53 10.50 13.11
C LYS A 270 0.87 11.04 13.38
N ARG A 271 1.85 10.40 12.76
CA ARG A 271 3.26 10.83 12.78
C ARG A 271 3.77 10.96 11.35
N PRO A 272 4.73 11.87 11.09
CA PRO A 272 5.41 11.96 9.79
C PRO A 272 6.07 10.64 9.41
N VAL A 273 6.03 10.28 8.11
CA VAL A 273 6.62 9.02 7.61
C VAL A 273 8.11 8.93 7.96
N ALA A 274 8.84 10.05 7.93
CA ALA A 274 10.24 10.11 8.32
C ALA A 274 10.53 9.62 9.76
N GLN A 275 9.55 9.74 10.69
CA GLN A 275 9.70 9.30 12.08
C GLN A 275 9.39 7.81 12.27
N ILE A 276 8.74 7.17 11.31
CA ILE A 276 8.20 5.81 11.48
C ILE A 276 9.30 4.79 11.71
N GLY A 277 10.41 4.85 10.97
CA GLY A 277 11.55 3.95 11.17
C GLY A 277 12.13 4.03 12.60
N GLN A 278 12.33 5.25 13.10
CA GLN A 278 12.87 5.49 14.45
C GLN A 278 11.87 5.08 15.55
N LEU A 279 10.57 5.18 15.30
CA LEU A 279 9.55 4.67 16.22
C LEU A 279 9.55 3.14 16.25
N MET A 280 9.58 2.48 15.08
CA MET A 280 9.61 1.02 14.99
C MET A 280 10.81 0.42 15.72
N ALA A 281 11.99 1.03 15.58
CA ALA A 281 13.23 0.55 16.22
C ALA A 281 13.16 0.53 17.75
N GLN A 282 12.20 1.20 18.38
CA GLN A 282 12.00 1.20 19.82
C GLN A 282 11.10 0.07 20.32
N ALA A 283 10.41 -0.64 19.42
CA ALA A 283 9.50 -1.71 19.77
C ALA A 283 10.25 -3.02 20.03
N ASP A 284 9.73 -3.83 20.96
CA ASP A 284 10.15 -5.23 21.15
C ASP A 284 9.41 -6.17 20.18
N VAL A 285 8.20 -5.77 19.73
CA VAL A 285 7.42 -6.49 18.73
C VAL A 285 6.50 -5.53 17.96
N LEU A 286 6.46 -5.70 16.65
CA LEU A 286 5.49 -5.04 15.76
C LEU A 286 4.31 -5.97 15.49
N VAL A 287 3.08 -5.41 15.43
CA VAL A 287 1.87 -6.21 15.28
C VAL A 287 1.03 -5.78 14.09
N SER A 288 0.55 -6.75 13.30
CA SER A 288 -0.38 -6.55 12.18
C SER A 288 -1.61 -7.44 12.36
N PRO A 289 -2.64 -6.98 13.12
CA PRO A 289 -3.81 -7.76 13.49
C PRO A 289 -4.90 -7.77 12.42
N ARG A 290 -4.61 -7.40 11.18
CA ARG A 290 -5.59 -7.23 10.10
C ARG A 290 -6.48 -8.46 9.94
N ILE A 291 -7.80 -8.23 9.78
CA ILE A 291 -8.83 -9.29 9.72
C ILE A 291 -9.51 -9.42 8.36
N GLN A 292 -9.30 -8.47 7.44
CA GLN A 292 -9.93 -8.46 6.12
C GLN A 292 -9.00 -7.85 5.06
N GLY A 293 -9.26 -8.18 3.80
CA GLY A 293 -8.55 -7.68 2.63
C GLY A 293 -7.73 -8.74 1.93
N VAL A 294 -7.44 -8.50 0.65
CA VAL A 294 -6.68 -9.39 -0.23
C VAL A 294 -5.25 -8.92 -0.40
N ASN A 295 -5.04 -7.60 -0.49
CA ASN A 295 -3.72 -7.01 -0.73
C ASN A 295 -2.89 -6.99 0.55
N THR A 296 -1.59 -7.24 0.42
CA THR A 296 -0.64 -7.05 1.50
C THR A 296 -0.52 -5.56 1.85
N PRO A 297 -0.69 -5.16 3.12
CA PRO A 297 -0.54 -3.76 3.50
C PRO A 297 0.92 -3.30 3.34
N MET A 298 1.15 -2.14 2.72
CA MET A 298 2.49 -1.57 2.52
C MET A 298 3.34 -1.52 3.81
N LYS A 299 2.72 -1.25 4.96
CA LYS A 299 3.41 -1.24 6.27
C LYS A 299 4.13 -2.55 6.62
N VAL A 300 3.63 -3.69 6.10
CA VAL A 300 4.18 -5.02 6.36
C VAL A 300 5.63 -5.12 5.87
N TYR A 301 5.93 -4.57 4.71
CA TYR A 301 7.29 -4.54 4.17
C TYR A 301 8.23 -3.73 5.06
N SER A 302 7.76 -2.58 5.56
CA SER A 302 8.52 -1.75 6.50
C SER A 302 8.70 -2.43 7.86
N TYR A 303 7.69 -3.16 8.33
CA TYR A 303 7.80 -3.94 9.57
C TYR A 303 8.87 -5.02 9.46
N LEU A 304 8.83 -5.83 8.40
CA LEU A 304 9.80 -6.89 8.16
C LEU A 304 11.23 -6.34 7.96
N HIS A 305 11.35 -5.12 7.41
CA HIS A 305 12.65 -4.48 7.17
C HIS A 305 13.21 -3.77 8.41
N SER A 306 12.40 -3.56 9.45
CA SER A 306 12.81 -2.79 10.65
C SER A 306 13.82 -3.51 11.55
N GLY A 307 14.03 -4.83 11.37
CA GLY A 307 14.81 -5.66 12.27
C GLY A 307 14.10 -5.96 13.61
N VAL A 308 12.81 -5.61 13.73
CA VAL A 308 11.99 -5.91 14.90
C VAL A 308 11.10 -7.12 14.60
N PRO A 309 10.94 -8.10 15.52
CA PRO A 309 10.07 -9.24 15.32
C PRO A 309 8.62 -8.81 15.02
N VAL A 310 7.96 -9.53 14.12
CA VAL A 310 6.60 -9.22 13.67
C VAL A 310 5.64 -10.35 14.05
N VAL A 311 4.49 -9.99 14.62
CA VAL A 311 3.33 -10.88 14.82
C VAL A 311 2.21 -10.43 13.91
N ALA A 312 1.67 -11.34 13.09
CA ALA A 312 0.61 -11.03 12.14
C ALA A 312 -0.45 -12.14 12.11
N THR A 313 -1.64 -11.81 11.62
CA THR A 313 -2.68 -12.81 11.39
C THR A 313 -2.34 -13.68 10.18
N ALA A 314 -2.56 -15.00 10.29
CA ALA A 314 -2.36 -15.97 9.20
C ALA A 314 -3.50 -15.89 8.17
N LEU A 315 -3.66 -14.74 7.53
CA LEU A 315 -4.63 -14.50 6.47
C LEU A 315 -3.93 -14.21 5.14
N PRO A 316 -4.58 -14.43 3.98
CA PRO A 316 -3.98 -14.18 2.66
C PRO A 316 -3.31 -12.81 2.53
N THR A 317 -3.86 -11.78 3.17
CA THR A 317 -3.27 -10.43 3.20
C THR A 317 -1.85 -10.38 3.79
N HIS A 318 -1.45 -11.35 4.60
CA HIS A 318 -0.10 -11.48 5.18
C HIS A 318 0.67 -12.65 4.58
N THR A 319 0.04 -13.81 4.41
CA THR A 319 0.73 -15.05 3.99
C THR A 319 1.23 -15.02 2.55
N GLN A 320 0.84 -14.05 1.74
CA GLN A 320 1.45 -13.78 0.42
C GLN A 320 2.90 -13.29 0.51
N VAL A 321 3.33 -12.78 1.67
CA VAL A 321 4.66 -12.21 1.88
C VAL A 321 5.33 -12.80 3.10
N MET A 322 4.56 -13.06 4.17
CA MET A 322 5.07 -13.59 5.43
C MET A 322 4.99 -15.11 5.47
N THR A 323 6.08 -15.73 5.89
CA THR A 323 6.18 -17.16 6.25
C THR A 323 6.57 -17.27 7.73
N GLU A 324 6.46 -18.48 8.28
CA GLU A 324 6.88 -18.75 9.67
C GLU A 324 8.38 -18.62 9.90
N ASP A 325 9.18 -18.48 8.83
CA ASP A 325 10.63 -18.25 8.90
C ASP A 325 10.98 -16.77 9.14
N ILE A 326 10.04 -15.85 8.87
CA ILE A 326 10.28 -14.40 8.94
C ILE A 326 9.30 -13.63 9.84
N ALA A 327 8.23 -14.29 10.33
CA ALA A 327 7.24 -13.68 11.22
C ALA A 327 6.52 -14.74 12.06
N VAL A 328 5.92 -14.32 13.16
CA VAL A 328 4.99 -15.17 13.93
C VAL A 328 3.59 -15.00 13.34
N LEU A 329 3.07 -16.04 12.71
CA LEU A 329 1.73 -16.07 12.12
C LEU A 329 0.74 -16.73 13.07
N THR A 330 -0.42 -16.10 13.30
CA THR A 330 -1.44 -16.56 14.24
C THR A 330 -2.83 -16.54 13.64
N ALA A 331 -3.73 -17.39 14.15
CA ALA A 331 -5.14 -17.27 13.83
C ALA A 331 -5.70 -15.89 14.27
N PRO A 332 -6.69 -15.33 13.55
CA PRO A 332 -7.28 -14.02 13.87
C PRO A 332 -8.25 -14.12 15.06
N GLN A 333 -7.75 -14.58 16.18
CA GLN A 333 -8.49 -14.79 17.43
C GLN A 333 -7.69 -14.20 18.60
N PRO A 334 -8.32 -13.55 19.59
CA PRO A 334 -7.63 -12.86 20.68
C PRO A 334 -6.62 -13.73 21.42
N GLY A 335 -6.99 -14.95 21.78
CA GLY A 335 -6.10 -15.88 22.51
C GLY A 335 -4.88 -16.31 21.68
N ALA A 336 -5.07 -16.59 20.38
CA ALA A 336 -3.99 -16.99 19.47
C ALA A 336 -3.04 -15.82 19.20
N PHE A 337 -3.57 -14.62 18.97
CA PHE A 337 -2.76 -13.44 18.70
C PHE A 337 -1.96 -13.01 19.94
N ALA A 338 -2.58 -13.08 21.14
CA ALA A 338 -1.88 -12.87 22.41
C ALA A 338 -0.74 -13.87 22.63
N ALA A 339 -1.00 -15.16 22.37
CA ALA A 339 0.04 -16.20 22.45
C ALA A 339 1.21 -15.93 21.48
N GLY A 340 0.94 -15.42 20.27
CA GLY A 340 1.97 -14.99 19.33
C GLY A 340 2.83 -13.85 19.87
N ILE A 341 2.24 -12.85 20.52
CA ILE A 341 2.98 -11.75 21.16
C ILE A 341 3.84 -12.29 22.31
N MET A 342 3.27 -13.12 23.19
CA MET A 342 4.00 -13.72 24.32
C MET A 342 5.17 -14.60 23.84
N ARG A 343 4.99 -15.40 22.77
CA ARG A 343 6.07 -16.20 22.17
C ARG A 343 7.28 -15.37 21.79
N VAL A 344 7.09 -14.16 21.26
CA VAL A 344 8.19 -13.22 20.95
C VAL A 344 8.92 -12.77 22.22
N PHE A 345 8.20 -12.60 23.33
CA PHE A 345 8.78 -12.19 24.60
C PHE A 345 9.51 -13.34 25.30
N ASP A 346 8.97 -14.55 25.23
CA ASP A 346 9.46 -15.75 25.93
C ASP A 346 10.72 -16.34 25.24
N ASP A 347 10.84 -16.19 23.91
CA ASP A 347 12.01 -16.65 23.16
C ASP A 347 12.66 -15.53 22.32
N PRO A 348 13.44 -14.65 22.97
CA PRO A 348 14.14 -13.55 22.31
C PRO A 348 15.15 -14.01 21.26
N GLN A 349 15.69 -15.23 21.37
CA GLN A 349 16.64 -15.77 20.39
C GLN A 349 15.92 -16.12 19.08
N GLN A 350 14.81 -16.85 19.15
CA GLN A 350 13.98 -17.13 17.99
C GLN A 350 13.45 -15.84 17.37
N ALA A 351 12.97 -14.89 18.20
CA ALA A 351 12.46 -13.60 17.76
C ALA A 351 13.50 -12.81 16.93
N ARG A 352 14.75 -12.74 17.39
CA ARG A 352 15.85 -12.09 16.66
C ARG A 352 16.17 -12.82 15.35
N ARG A 353 16.17 -14.16 15.36
CA ARG A 353 16.39 -14.95 14.14
C ARG A 353 15.36 -14.63 13.08
N LEU A 354 14.07 -14.62 13.44
CA LEU A 354 12.98 -14.27 12.52
C LEU A 354 13.17 -12.86 11.96
N ALA A 355 13.49 -11.89 12.80
CA ALA A 355 13.72 -10.51 12.40
C ALA A 355 14.90 -10.37 11.42
N THR A 356 16.02 -11.05 11.66
CA THR A 356 17.16 -11.04 10.73
C THR A 356 16.80 -11.64 9.38
N GLN A 357 16.14 -12.80 9.36
CA GLN A 357 15.69 -13.44 8.12
C GLN A 357 14.68 -12.56 7.37
N ALA A 358 13.84 -11.80 8.09
CA ALA A 358 12.90 -10.86 7.50
C ALA A 358 13.62 -9.70 6.80
N VAL A 359 14.66 -9.13 7.40
CA VAL A 359 15.47 -8.07 6.78
C VAL A 359 16.12 -8.60 5.49
N ASP A 360 16.80 -9.74 5.54
CA ASP A 360 17.45 -10.34 4.38
C ASP A 360 16.45 -10.61 3.23
N TYR A 361 15.25 -11.07 3.58
CA TYR A 361 14.18 -11.30 2.61
C TYR A 361 13.72 -9.98 1.95
N ILE A 362 13.48 -8.94 2.75
CA ILE A 362 13.02 -7.65 2.24
C ILE A 362 14.10 -6.96 1.39
N GLU A 363 15.35 -6.99 1.80
CA GLU A 363 16.45 -6.43 1.01
C GLU A 363 16.56 -7.09 -0.38
N ARG A 364 16.39 -8.40 -0.44
CA ARG A 364 16.46 -9.16 -1.69
C ARG A 364 15.25 -8.95 -2.61
N GLU A 365 14.03 -8.94 -2.06
CA GLU A 365 12.80 -9.05 -2.85
C GLU A 365 11.98 -7.76 -2.91
N HIS A 366 12.09 -6.88 -1.89
CA HIS A 366 11.22 -5.73 -1.66
C HIS A 366 12.00 -4.43 -1.35
N SER A 367 13.27 -4.39 -1.74
CA SER A 367 14.05 -3.15 -1.72
C SER A 367 13.71 -2.27 -2.93
N TYR A 368 14.11 -0.99 -2.86
CA TYR A 368 14.00 -0.09 -4.01
C TYR A 368 14.75 -0.64 -5.24
N ASP A 369 15.91 -1.25 -5.05
CA ASP A 369 16.70 -1.83 -6.15
C ASP A 369 16.01 -3.04 -6.79
N ALA A 370 15.38 -3.91 -5.99
CA ALA A 370 14.58 -5.02 -6.49
C ALA A 370 13.37 -4.52 -7.32
N PHE A 371 12.67 -3.50 -6.81
CA PHE A 371 11.58 -2.83 -7.53
C PHE A 371 12.07 -2.22 -8.84
N LYS A 372 13.15 -1.44 -8.78
CA LYS A 372 13.78 -0.81 -9.95
C LYS A 372 14.18 -1.83 -11.01
N LYS A 373 14.76 -2.96 -10.61
CA LYS A 373 15.15 -4.04 -11.53
C LYS A 373 13.93 -4.63 -12.25
N LYS A 374 12.85 -4.92 -11.53
CA LYS A 374 11.59 -5.46 -12.10
C LYS A 374 10.96 -4.48 -13.07
N LEU A 375 10.86 -3.20 -12.66
CA LEU A 375 10.27 -2.15 -13.49
C LEU A 375 11.10 -1.88 -14.75
N ASN A 376 12.42 -1.84 -14.64
CA ASN A 376 13.32 -1.70 -15.77
C ASN A 376 13.15 -2.85 -16.78
N GLY A 377 13.04 -4.09 -16.33
CA GLY A 377 12.77 -5.25 -17.19
C GLY A 377 11.44 -5.13 -17.94
N LEU A 378 10.37 -4.69 -17.26
CA LEU A 378 9.09 -4.41 -17.90
C LEU A 378 9.23 -3.33 -19.00
N TYR A 379 9.84 -2.21 -18.67
CA TYR A 379 9.95 -1.09 -19.60
C TYR A 379 10.87 -1.40 -20.79
N GLN A 380 11.94 -2.19 -20.60
CA GLN A 380 12.74 -2.70 -21.73
C GLN A 380 11.92 -3.55 -22.70
N THR A 381 11.06 -4.44 -22.17
CA THR A 381 10.13 -5.22 -23.00
C THR A 381 9.15 -4.33 -23.75
N LEU A 382 8.61 -3.30 -23.08
CA LEU A 382 7.69 -2.35 -23.70
C LEU A 382 8.36 -1.50 -24.78
N GLU A 383 9.61 -1.08 -24.59
CA GLU A 383 10.41 -0.39 -25.62
C GLU A 383 10.57 -1.21 -26.89
N GLN A 384 10.87 -2.50 -26.75
CA GLN A 384 10.97 -3.42 -27.89
C GLN A 384 9.62 -3.52 -28.63
N LEU A 385 8.51 -3.68 -27.89
CA LEU A 385 7.17 -3.74 -28.47
C LEU A 385 6.76 -2.43 -29.19
N VAL A 386 7.15 -1.28 -28.64
CA VAL A 386 6.93 0.04 -29.28
C VAL A 386 7.74 0.15 -30.58
N ALA A 387 9.02 -0.22 -30.54
CA ALA A 387 9.91 -0.17 -31.71
C ALA A 387 9.42 -1.11 -32.84
N GLU A 388 9.00 -2.33 -32.53
CA GLU A 388 8.43 -3.27 -33.51
C GLU A 388 7.16 -2.75 -34.18
N ARG A 389 6.33 -1.99 -33.42
CA ARG A 389 5.13 -1.36 -33.99
C ARG A 389 5.42 -0.15 -34.85
N ALA A 390 6.47 0.61 -34.55
CA ALA A 390 6.90 1.76 -35.33
C ALA A 390 7.56 1.37 -36.68
N GLY A 391 8.13 0.16 -36.75
CA GLY A 391 8.73 -0.39 -37.99
C GLY A 391 7.74 -1.09 -38.94
N ARG A 392 6.47 -1.25 -38.51
CA ARG A 392 5.35 -1.76 -39.32
C ARG A 392 4.44 -0.62 -39.78
#